data_a6d498e6b26a4d681026b5998a0a3e7b
#
_entry.id   a6d498e6b26a4d681026b5998a0a3e7b
#
_cell.length_a   1.000
_cell.length_b   1.000
_cell.length_c   1.000
_cell.angle_alpha   90.00
_cell.angle_beta   90.00
_cell.angle_gamma   90.00
#
_symmetry.space_group_name_H-M   'P 1'
#
loop_
_entity.id
_entity.type
_entity.pdbx_description
1 polymer ?
#
loop_
_entity_poly.entity_id
_entity_poly.type
_entity_poly.pdbx_seq_one_letter_code
_entity_poly.pdbx_strand_id
1 'polypeptide(L)'
;SDKRVVRNWQKIKALQDNVFFVQDESRRSGGFGQFIADWPVEDQIGLMAYLKKHGSRLGGQSALWFLRRVGKDCFIPARDVAVLLRSIGLDIAENPTSKRDLSKIQAQFNEWHAETGLPYSHLSRIAACSVGDNYL
;
A
#
# COMPACT_ATOMS: atom_id res chain seq x y z
N SER A 1 -1.60 19.18 -26.50
CA SER A 1 -1.35 17.88 -27.11
C SER A 1 -0.05 17.25 -26.62
N ASP A 2 0.98 18.06 -26.54
CA ASP A 2 2.30 17.55 -26.17
C ASP A 2 2.34 16.98 -24.75
N LYS A 3 1.61 17.60 -23.82
CA LYS A 3 1.52 17.12 -22.45
C LYS A 3 0.83 15.77 -22.36
N ARG A 4 -0.17 15.50 -23.19
CA ARG A 4 -0.85 14.22 -23.26
C ARG A 4 0.06 13.12 -23.78
N VAL A 5 0.81 13.41 -24.85
CA VAL A 5 1.74 12.47 -25.44
C VAL A 5 2.83 12.10 -24.43
N VAL A 6 3.38 13.09 -23.74
CA VAL A 6 4.41 12.87 -22.71
C VAL A 6 3.87 12.00 -21.55
N ARG A 7 2.66 12.30 -21.09
CA ARG A 7 2.04 11.50 -20.01
C ARG A 7 1.81 10.06 -20.43
N ASN A 8 1.30 9.85 -21.64
CA ASN A 8 1.06 8.50 -22.16
C ASN A 8 2.38 7.74 -22.34
N TRP A 9 3.42 8.42 -22.82
CA TRP A 9 4.74 7.83 -22.95
C TRP A 9 5.31 7.40 -21.59
N GLN A 10 5.19 8.24 -20.58
CA GLN A 10 5.64 7.92 -19.24
C GLN A 10 4.88 6.71 -18.65
N LYS A 11 3.59 6.63 -18.90
CA LYS A 11 2.77 5.49 -18.45
C LYS A 11 3.19 4.20 -19.15
N ILE A 12 3.43 4.25 -20.45
CA ILE A 12 3.86 3.09 -21.24
C ILE A 12 5.23 2.62 -20.75
N LYS A 13 6.16 3.55 -20.54
CA LYS A 13 7.50 3.23 -20.05
C LYS A 13 7.42 2.59 -18.65
N ALA A 14 6.61 3.17 -17.76
CA ALA A 14 6.45 2.61 -16.42
C ALA A 14 5.88 1.20 -16.47
N LEU A 15 4.91 0.95 -17.35
CA LEU A 15 4.36 -0.39 -17.54
C LEU A 15 5.42 -1.38 -18.00
N GLN A 16 6.23 -0.99 -18.98
CA GLN A 16 7.31 -1.83 -19.48
C GLN A 16 8.35 -2.14 -18.38
N ASP A 17 8.73 -1.12 -17.61
CA ASP A 17 9.70 -1.28 -16.52
C ASP A 17 9.15 -2.24 -15.45
N ASN A 18 7.85 -2.18 -15.16
CA ASN A 18 7.22 -3.06 -14.22
C ASN A 18 7.10 -4.49 -14.73
N VAL A 19 6.91 -4.69 -16.03
CA VAL A 19 6.94 -6.02 -16.64
C VAL A 19 8.34 -6.65 -16.45
N PHE A 20 9.40 -5.89 -16.70
CA PHE A 20 10.76 -6.36 -16.45
C PHE A 20 10.99 -6.70 -14.98
N PHE A 21 10.51 -5.85 -14.07
CA PHE A 21 10.62 -6.10 -12.65
C PHE A 21 9.92 -7.40 -12.24
N VAL A 22 8.69 -7.62 -12.72
CA VAL A 22 7.93 -8.84 -12.43
C VAL A 22 8.65 -10.07 -12.97
N GLN A 23 9.17 -10.00 -14.19
CA GLN A 23 9.91 -11.10 -14.82
C GLN A 23 11.18 -11.42 -14.04
N ASP A 24 11.92 -10.39 -13.62
CA ASP A 24 13.16 -10.57 -12.86
C ASP A 24 12.88 -11.23 -11.49
N GLU A 25 11.87 -10.74 -10.77
CA GLU A 25 11.49 -11.33 -9.49
C GLU A 25 10.95 -12.75 -9.63
N SER A 26 10.26 -13.05 -10.73
CA SER A 26 9.79 -14.40 -11.01
C SER A 26 10.94 -15.38 -11.15
N ARG A 27 12.05 -14.96 -11.73
CA ARG A 27 13.24 -15.79 -11.86
C ARG A 27 13.94 -16.02 -10.51
N ARG A 28 13.99 -14.97 -9.68
CA ARG A 28 14.70 -15.03 -8.38
C ARG A 28 13.94 -15.84 -7.34
N SER A 29 12.62 -15.72 -7.31
CA SER A 29 11.79 -16.18 -6.18
C SER A 29 10.87 -17.33 -6.54
N GLY A 30 11.00 -17.91 -7.72
CA GLY A 30 10.11 -18.98 -8.16
C GLY A 30 8.73 -18.48 -8.58
N GLY A 31 8.53 -17.16 -8.67
CA GLY A 31 7.29 -16.53 -9.12
C GLY A 31 7.02 -15.24 -8.35
N PHE A 32 6.65 -14.18 -9.09
CA PHE A 32 6.38 -12.89 -8.48
C PHE A 32 5.17 -12.94 -7.54
N GLY A 33 4.13 -13.68 -7.92
CA GLY A 33 2.98 -13.86 -7.07
C GLY A 33 3.33 -14.52 -5.75
N GLN A 34 4.19 -15.55 -5.79
CA GLN A 34 4.65 -16.22 -4.59
C GLN A 34 5.52 -15.31 -3.73
N PHE A 35 6.39 -14.52 -4.36
CA PHE A 35 7.21 -13.54 -3.66
C PHE A 35 6.35 -12.56 -2.86
N ILE A 36 5.30 -12.00 -3.48
CA ILE A 36 4.38 -11.09 -2.82
C ILE A 36 3.60 -11.81 -1.72
N ALA A 37 3.10 -13.01 -2.00
CA ALA A 37 2.30 -13.78 -1.05
C ALA A 37 3.12 -14.16 0.20
N ASP A 38 4.39 -14.46 0.04
CA ASP A 38 5.28 -14.85 1.14
C ASP A 38 5.76 -13.68 1.98
N TRP A 39 5.64 -12.45 1.48
CA TRP A 39 6.03 -11.28 2.26
C TRP A 39 5.09 -11.13 3.47
N PRO A 40 5.61 -11.01 4.70
CA PRO A 40 4.74 -10.92 5.88
C PRO A 40 3.77 -9.75 5.80
N VAL A 41 2.50 -10.01 6.09
CA VAL A 41 1.49 -8.93 6.12
C VAL A 41 1.77 -7.91 7.20
N GLU A 42 2.49 -8.31 8.25
CA GLU A 42 2.91 -7.43 9.34
C GLU A 42 3.99 -6.44 8.94
N ASP A 43 4.57 -6.60 7.75
CA ASP A 43 5.62 -5.73 7.22
C ASP A 43 5.24 -5.18 5.84
N GLN A 44 4.02 -4.69 5.69
CA GLN A 44 3.55 -4.07 4.45
C GLN A 44 4.45 -2.89 4.04
N ILE A 45 4.93 -2.13 5.02
CA ILE A 45 5.76 -0.95 4.76
C ILE A 45 7.08 -1.37 4.10
N GLY A 46 7.67 -2.48 4.53
CA GLY A 46 8.87 -3.03 3.89
C GLY A 46 8.60 -3.44 2.44
N LEU A 47 7.47 -4.08 2.19
CA LEU A 47 7.07 -4.47 0.84
C LEU A 47 6.85 -3.24 -0.06
N MET A 48 6.19 -2.21 0.46
CA MET A 48 5.99 -0.96 -0.28
C MET A 48 7.32 -0.30 -0.63
N ALA A 49 8.26 -0.27 0.31
CA ALA A 49 9.59 0.28 0.07
C ALA A 49 10.34 -0.51 -1.00
N TYR A 50 10.23 -1.83 -0.98
CA TYR A 50 10.82 -2.70 -1.98
C TYR A 50 10.25 -2.43 -3.37
N LEU A 51 8.93 -2.33 -3.48
CA LEU A 51 8.26 -2.04 -4.75
C LEU A 51 8.65 -0.66 -5.28
N LYS A 52 8.77 0.34 -4.41
CA LYS A 52 9.19 1.69 -4.79
C LYS A 52 10.61 1.69 -5.34
N LYS A 53 11.50 0.91 -4.72
CA LYS A 53 12.92 0.85 -5.11
C LYS A 53 13.11 0.11 -6.44
N HIS A 54 12.41 -0.98 -6.66
CA HIS A 54 12.65 -1.88 -7.78
C HIS A 54 11.65 -1.75 -8.92
N GLY A 55 10.44 -1.28 -8.65
CA GLY A 55 9.43 -1.06 -9.67
C GLY A 55 9.47 0.36 -10.21
N SER A 56 8.79 0.58 -11.32
CA SER A 56 8.65 1.91 -11.91
C SER A 56 7.29 2.49 -11.50
N ARG A 57 7.31 3.68 -10.88
CA ARG A 57 6.10 4.38 -10.43
C ARG A 57 5.24 3.57 -9.45
N LEU A 58 5.87 2.71 -8.68
CA LEU A 58 5.20 1.91 -7.65
C LEU A 58 5.44 2.47 -6.24
N GLY A 59 5.49 3.80 -6.11
CA GLY A 59 5.57 4.46 -4.81
C GLY A 59 4.21 4.86 -4.27
N GLY A 60 4.10 4.97 -2.96
CA GLY A 60 2.90 5.49 -2.29
C GLY A 60 1.63 4.73 -2.63
N GLN A 61 0.61 5.46 -3.05
CA GLN A 61 -0.71 4.90 -3.37
C GLN A 61 -0.66 3.88 -4.52
N SER A 62 0.25 4.07 -5.48
CA SER A 62 0.38 3.14 -6.61
C SER A 62 0.78 1.75 -6.16
N ALA A 63 1.67 1.65 -5.17
CA ALA A 63 2.06 0.37 -4.60
C ALA A 63 0.87 -0.34 -3.95
N LEU A 64 0.05 0.41 -3.22
CA LEU A 64 -1.13 -0.12 -2.54
C LEU A 64 -2.14 -0.70 -3.52
N TRP A 65 -2.45 0.04 -4.56
CA TRP A 65 -3.37 -0.43 -5.60
C TRP A 65 -2.83 -1.66 -6.33
N PHE A 66 -1.51 -1.67 -6.58
CA PHE A 66 -0.84 -2.82 -7.16
C PHE A 66 -1.00 -4.06 -6.28
N LEU A 67 -0.74 -3.93 -4.97
CA LEU A 67 -0.87 -5.04 -4.03
C LEU A 67 -2.30 -5.58 -3.98
N ARG A 68 -3.30 -4.69 -3.98
CA ARG A 68 -4.70 -5.12 -4.01
C ARG A 68 -5.04 -5.86 -5.29
N ARG A 69 -4.53 -5.43 -6.42
CA ARG A 69 -4.79 -6.10 -7.70
C ARG A 69 -4.21 -7.51 -7.76
N VAL A 70 -3.08 -7.74 -7.12
CA VAL A 70 -2.48 -9.07 -7.08
C VAL A 70 -3.00 -9.92 -5.91
N GLY A 71 -3.97 -9.41 -5.16
CA GLY A 71 -4.63 -10.17 -4.09
C GLY A 71 -3.90 -10.18 -2.76
N LYS A 72 -2.93 -9.30 -2.55
CA LYS A 72 -2.23 -9.19 -1.26
C LYS A 72 -3.09 -8.44 -0.26
N ASP A 73 -3.27 -9.03 0.92
CA ASP A 73 -3.94 -8.35 2.02
C ASP A 73 -3.11 -7.16 2.49
N CYS A 74 -3.72 -5.98 2.55
CA CYS A 74 -3.02 -4.77 2.95
C CYS A 74 -4.00 -3.71 3.47
N PHE A 75 -3.51 -2.82 4.34
CA PHE A 75 -4.25 -1.64 4.75
C PHE A 75 -3.95 -0.48 3.79
N ILE A 76 -4.88 0.45 3.66
CA ILE A 76 -4.67 1.67 2.87
C ILE A 76 -4.69 2.86 3.82
N PRO A 77 -3.55 3.57 4.01
CA PRO A 77 -3.48 4.76 4.87
C PRO A 77 -4.08 5.98 4.17
N ALA A 78 -5.36 5.89 3.83
CA ALA A 78 -6.09 6.99 3.22
C ALA A 78 -6.40 8.07 4.24
N ARG A 79 -6.90 9.22 3.77
CA ARG A 79 -7.21 10.35 4.62
C ARG A 79 -8.17 9.98 5.75
N ASP A 80 -9.21 9.21 5.45
CA ASP A 80 -10.22 8.81 6.45
C ASP A 80 -9.61 7.94 7.53
N VAL A 81 -8.72 7.03 7.14
CA VAL A 81 -7.99 6.18 8.09
C VAL A 81 -7.10 7.04 8.98
N ALA A 82 -6.39 8.01 8.39
CA ALA A 82 -5.53 8.91 9.14
C ALA A 82 -6.33 9.76 10.14
N VAL A 83 -7.51 10.24 9.74
CA VAL A 83 -8.40 11.00 10.63
C VAL A 83 -8.77 10.16 11.85
N LEU A 84 -9.19 8.91 11.64
CA LEU A 84 -9.52 8.01 12.75
C LEU A 84 -8.33 7.78 13.66
N LEU A 85 -7.16 7.47 13.09
CA LEU A 85 -5.96 7.18 13.87
C LEU A 85 -5.51 8.38 14.70
N ARG A 86 -5.59 9.58 14.14
CA ARG A 86 -5.28 10.80 14.89
C ARG A 86 -6.28 11.04 16.01
N SER A 87 -7.55 10.72 15.79
CA SER A 87 -8.59 10.89 16.80
C SER A 87 -8.40 9.96 18.01
N ILE A 88 -7.78 8.82 17.83
CA ILE A 88 -7.47 7.90 18.93
C ILE A 88 -6.10 8.15 19.54
N GLY A 89 -5.42 9.21 19.14
CA GLY A 89 -4.19 9.65 19.76
C GLY A 89 -2.89 9.30 19.02
N LEU A 90 -2.97 8.77 17.80
CA LEU A 90 -1.77 8.46 17.03
C LEU A 90 -1.13 9.73 16.49
N ASP A 91 0.16 9.93 16.75
CA ASP A 91 0.90 11.12 16.31
C ASP A 91 1.41 10.93 14.90
N ILE A 92 0.56 11.21 13.92
CA ILE A 92 0.87 11.14 12.50
C ILE A 92 0.35 12.37 11.78
N ALA A 93 0.87 12.63 10.59
CA ALA A 93 0.42 13.74 9.75
C ALA A 93 -0.99 13.48 9.20
N GLU A 94 -1.65 14.54 8.76
CA GLU A 94 -2.98 14.46 8.13
C GLU A 94 -2.95 13.60 6.86
N ASN A 95 -1.89 13.73 6.07
CA ASN A 95 -1.63 12.90 4.89
C ASN A 95 -0.33 12.13 5.12
N PRO A 96 -0.37 10.98 5.81
CA PRO A 96 0.85 10.29 6.21
C PRO A 96 1.53 9.64 5.02
N THR A 97 2.76 10.10 4.74
CA THR A 97 3.59 9.56 3.65
C THR A 97 5.00 9.21 4.13
N SER A 98 5.42 9.71 5.29
CA SER A 98 6.75 9.44 5.82
C SER A 98 6.85 8.00 6.32
N LYS A 99 8.05 7.46 6.28
CA LYS A 99 8.33 6.13 6.82
C LYS A 99 7.95 6.03 8.31
N ARG A 100 8.21 7.10 9.06
CA ARG A 100 7.85 7.18 10.49
C ARG A 100 6.35 7.01 10.68
N ASP A 101 5.54 7.80 9.96
CA ASP A 101 4.09 7.77 10.09
C ASP A 101 3.52 6.44 9.62
N LEU A 102 3.99 5.95 8.49
CA LEU A 102 3.54 4.66 7.94
C LEU A 102 3.89 3.50 8.87
N SER A 103 5.04 3.56 9.53
CA SER A 103 5.44 2.54 10.51
C SER A 103 4.54 2.55 11.72
N LYS A 104 4.10 3.72 12.17
CA LYS A 104 3.14 3.84 13.28
C LYS A 104 1.78 3.25 12.90
N ILE A 105 1.35 3.52 11.68
CA ILE A 105 0.08 2.96 11.16
C ILE A 105 0.20 1.43 11.05
N GLN A 106 1.31 0.94 10.55
CA GLN A 106 1.56 -0.50 10.47
C GLN A 106 1.46 -1.16 11.83
N ALA A 107 2.08 -0.58 12.85
CA ALA A 107 2.04 -1.12 14.21
C ALA A 107 0.62 -1.17 14.75
N GLN A 108 -0.18 -0.14 14.49
CA GLN A 108 -1.58 -0.10 14.94
C GLN A 108 -2.43 -1.17 14.25
N PHE A 109 -2.27 -1.34 12.95
CA PHE A 109 -2.98 -2.39 12.23
C PHE A 109 -2.54 -3.78 12.64
N ASN A 110 -1.26 -3.97 12.95
CA ASN A 110 -0.75 -5.24 13.47
C ASN A 110 -1.42 -5.58 14.81
N GLU A 111 -1.56 -4.59 15.68
CA GLU A 111 -2.23 -4.75 16.96
C GLU A 111 -3.71 -5.14 16.78
N TRP A 112 -4.42 -4.44 15.92
CA TRP A 112 -5.83 -4.74 15.62
C TRP A 112 -5.98 -6.12 14.99
N HIS A 113 -5.07 -6.49 14.09
CA HIS A 113 -5.08 -7.82 13.47
C HIS A 113 -4.89 -8.91 14.54
N ALA A 114 -3.95 -8.71 15.45
CA ALA A 114 -3.70 -9.68 16.54
C ALA A 114 -4.92 -9.82 17.47
N GLU A 115 -5.62 -8.71 17.74
CA GLU A 115 -6.78 -8.72 18.64
C GLU A 115 -8.04 -9.31 17.99
N THR A 116 -8.25 -9.05 16.70
CA THR A 116 -9.52 -9.38 16.04
C THR A 116 -9.43 -10.58 15.11
N GLY A 117 -8.25 -10.91 14.60
CA GLY A 117 -8.08 -11.92 13.56
C GLY A 117 -8.58 -11.48 12.17
N LEU A 118 -9.04 -10.23 12.02
CA LEU A 118 -9.55 -9.75 10.74
C LEU A 118 -8.42 -9.40 9.77
N PRO A 119 -8.63 -9.58 8.45
CA PRO A 119 -7.64 -9.15 7.45
C PRO A 119 -7.40 -7.64 7.50
N TYR A 120 -6.22 -7.21 7.09
CA TYR A 120 -5.83 -5.80 7.08
C TYR A 120 -6.72 -4.96 6.18
N SER A 121 -7.11 -5.50 5.03
CA SER A 121 -8.04 -4.82 4.12
C SER A 121 -9.40 -4.56 4.78
N HIS A 122 -9.88 -5.51 5.57
CA HIS A 122 -11.13 -5.39 6.31
C HIS A 122 -11.03 -4.32 7.39
N LEU A 123 -9.96 -4.35 8.18
CA LEU A 123 -9.71 -3.35 9.23
C LEU A 123 -9.59 -1.95 8.63
N SER A 124 -8.91 -1.82 7.50
CA SER A 124 -8.76 -0.55 6.79
C SER A 124 -10.11 0.00 6.35
N ARG A 125 -10.98 -0.85 5.86
CA ARG A 125 -12.33 -0.48 5.45
C ARG A 125 -13.18 -0.04 6.63
N ILE A 126 -13.13 -0.78 7.73
CA ILE A 126 -13.86 -0.42 8.96
C ILE A 126 -13.38 0.95 9.45
N ALA A 127 -12.07 1.18 9.46
CA ALA A 127 -11.52 2.46 9.89
C ALA A 127 -11.99 3.61 9.00
N ALA A 128 -11.98 3.42 7.68
CA ALA A 128 -12.43 4.44 6.73
C ALA A 128 -13.91 4.74 6.91
N CYS A 129 -14.73 3.72 7.17
CA CYS A 129 -16.17 3.88 7.35
C CYS A 129 -16.56 4.46 8.72
N SER A 130 -15.60 4.62 9.63
CA SER A 130 -15.85 5.13 10.98
C SER A 130 -15.76 6.65 11.09
N VAL A 131 -15.53 7.35 9.99
CA VAL A 131 -15.35 8.82 9.99
C VAL A 131 -16.13 9.47 8.86
N GLY A 132 -16.33 10.77 8.99
CA GLY A 132 -16.89 11.61 7.94
C GLY A 132 -18.34 11.29 7.61
N ASP A 133 -18.63 11.35 6.34
CA ASP A 133 -19.99 11.20 5.81
C ASP A 133 -20.56 9.79 6.04
N ASN A 134 -19.72 8.86 6.41
CA ASN A 134 -20.17 7.50 6.70
C ASN A 134 -21.01 7.39 7.96
N TYR A 135 -21.05 8.43 8.75
CA TYR A 135 -21.94 8.51 9.91
C TYR A 135 -23.38 8.87 9.54
N LEU A 136 -23.53 9.41 8.38
CA LEU A 136 -24.82 9.86 7.88
C LEU A 136 -25.54 8.74 7.14
#